data_4d63ad16cb3dde55300c17d35dd84d05
#
_entry.id   4d63ad16cb3dde55300c17d35dd84d05
#
_cell.length_a   1.000
_cell.length_b   1.000
_cell.length_c   1.000
_cell.angle_alpha   90.00
_cell.angle_beta   90.00
_cell.angle_gamma   90.00
#
_symmetry.space_group_name_H-M   'P 1'
#
loop_
_entity.id
_entity.type
_entity.pdbx_description
1 polymer ?
#
loop_
_entity_poly.entity_id
_entity_poly.type
_entity_poly.pdbx_seq_one_letter_code
_entity_poly.pdbx_strand_id
1 'polypeptide(L)'
;MYLDSEIQPGDVIAVGDIHARYDLLSKFLEHVQGSLACVILLGDIIDRGGDDAKVLDVVSSLLREPEIIGLSNFFCLMGNHEAMFVDAMTGSGADYVLWLQNGGNFEDFSEMQEHLDWLAELPIYMTVGDTFFTHAGIVPGRDPYELVDMGKVDKLLWMREPFLSLGPQFEKWNPEFKKIVFGHTPKTGVGEGKPYTIPDGICIDSGAFFTGVLTAYNATQDTFYQFTAPANVEETTYR
;
A
#
# COMPACT_ATOMS: atom_id res chain seq x y z
N MET A 1 6.72 -19.98 0.11
CA MET A 1 7.29 -20.69 -1.03
C MET A 1 7.32 -19.70 -2.17
N TYR A 2 8.51 -19.19 -2.52
CA TYR A 2 8.66 -18.27 -3.65
C TYR A 2 8.72 -19.16 -4.89
N LEU A 3 7.64 -19.22 -5.66
CA LEU A 3 7.61 -19.91 -6.93
C LEU A 3 7.75 -18.85 -8.03
N ASP A 4 8.61 -19.11 -9.02
CA ASP A 4 8.59 -18.45 -10.34
C ASP A 4 7.32 -18.86 -11.10
N SER A 5 6.14 -18.55 -10.52
CA SER A 5 4.89 -18.77 -11.24
C SER A 5 4.71 -17.62 -12.23
N GLU A 6 4.51 -17.96 -13.50
CA GLU A 6 4.18 -16.96 -14.51
C GLU A 6 2.86 -16.27 -14.17
N ILE A 7 2.84 -14.93 -14.28
CA ILE A 7 1.61 -14.16 -14.12
C ILE A 7 0.68 -14.45 -15.29
N GLN A 8 -0.58 -14.74 -14.98
CA GLN A 8 -1.60 -15.07 -15.98
C GLN A 8 -2.54 -13.89 -16.22
N PRO A 9 -3.14 -13.76 -17.41
CA PRO A 9 -4.19 -12.78 -17.64
C PRO A 9 -5.33 -12.93 -16.64
N GLY A 10 -5.71 -11.80 -16.02
CA GLY A 10 -6.75 -11.76 -14.99
C GLY A 10 -6.28 -12.04 -13.57
N ASP A 11 -4.99 -12.28 -13.34
CA ASP A 11 -4.43 -12.34 -11.99
C ASP A 11 -4.62 -11.00 -11.26
N VAL A 12 -4.87 -11.07 -9.97
CA VAL A 12 -4.98 -9.90 -9.08
C VAL A 12 -3.72 -9.83 -8.22
N ILE A 13 -2.95 -8.77 -8.42
CA ILE A 13 -1.64 -8.59 -7.77
C ILE A 13 -1.69 -7.36 -6.86
N ALA A 14 -1.61 -7.58 -5.55
CA ALA A 14 -1.46 -6.51 -4.57
C ALA A 14 0.02 -6.18 -4.35
N VAL A 15 0.34 -4.90 -4.10
CA VAL A 15 1.69 -4.40 -3.82
C VAL A 15 1.68 -3.68 -2.48
N GLY A 16 2.62 -4.02 -1.61
CA GLY A 16 2.80 -3.36 -0.30
C GLY A 16 3.39 -1.96 -0.40
N ASP A 17 3.67 -1.38 0.74
CA ASP A 17 4.14 -0.01 0.91
C ASP A 17 5.41 0.25 0.10
N ILE A 18 5.38 1.29 -0.74
CA ILE A 18 6.47 1.63 -1.67
C ILE A 18 7.36 2.71 -1.08
N HIS A 19 6.77 3.70 -0.42
CA HIS A 19 7.49 4.81 0.20
C HIS A 19 8.53 5.45 -0.73
N ALA A 20 8.06 6.02 -1.84
CA ALA A 20 8.89 6.75 -2.82
C ALA A 20 10.14 5.96 -3.33
N ARG A 21 10.13 4.62 -3.24
CA ARG A 21 11.17 3.74 -3.79
C ARG A 21 10.87 3.42 -5.26
N TYR A 22 11.09 4.41 -6.12
CA TYR A 22 10.89 4.25 -7.56
C TYR A 22 11.73 3.12 -8.16
N ASP A 23 12.92 2.88 -7.63
CA ASP A 23 13.82 1.80 -8.05
C ASP A 23 13.22 0.41 -7.83
N LEU A 24 12.43 0.23 -6.78
CA LEU A 24 11.70 -1.01 -6.50
C LEU A 24 10.40 -1.10 -7.31
N LEU A 25 9.67 0.01 -7.39
CA LEU A 25 8.45 0.10 -8.19
C LEU A 25 8.73 -0.21 -9.67
N SER A 26 9.80 0.35 -10.25
CA SER A 26 10.15 0.10 -11.66
C SER A 26 10.42 -1.39 -11.92
N LYS A 27 11.12 -2.08 -11.04
CA LYS A 27 11.36 -3.54 -11.16
C LYS A 27 10.06 -4.35 -11.10
N PHE A 28 9.13 -3.95 -10.21
CA PHE A 28 7.81 -4.56 -10.17
C PHE A 28 7.05 -4.33 -11.48
N LEU A 29 7.01 -3.09 -11.99
CA LEU A 29 6.32 -2.76 -13.23
C LEU A 29 6.90 -3.48 -14.45
N GLU A 30 8.23 -3.60 -14.53
CA GLU A 30 8.90 -4.43 -15.56
C GLU A 30 8.46 -5.90 -15.49
N HIS A 31 8.28 -6.44 -14.28
CA HIS A 31 7.87 -7.84 -14.08
C HIS A 31 6.42 -8.10 -14.50
N VAL A 32 5.51 -7.13 -14.30
CA VAL A 32 4.08 -7.29 -14.64
C VAL A 32 3.74 -6.80 -16.05
N GLN A 33 4.69 -6.20 -16.76
CA GLN A 33 4.47 -5.64 -18.09
C GLN A 33 3.93 -6.70 -19.07
N GLY A 34 2.83 -6.38 -19.76
CA GLY A 34 2.21 -7.27 -20.75
C GLY A 34 1.42 -8.44 -20.18
N SER A 35 1.30 -8.55 -18.86
CA SER A 35 0.66 -9.71 -18.20
C SER A 35 -0.86 -9.71 -18.27
N LEU A 36 -1.51 -8.59 -18.59
CA LEU A 36 -2.96 -8.39 -18.49
C LEU A 36 -3.51 -8.63 -17.08
N ALA A 37 -2.67 -8.51 -16.07
CA ALA A 37 -3.07 -8.58 -14.66
C ALA A 37 -3.80 -7.31 -14.21
N CYS A 38 -4.53 -7.42 -13.10
CA CYS A 38 -5.06 -6.31 -12.32
C CYS A 38 -4.11 -6.03 -11.16
N VAL A 39 -3.58 -4.82 -11.05
CA VAL A 39 -2.67 -4.39 -9.99
C VAL A 39 -3.38 -3.51 -8.98
N ILE A 40 -3.15 -3.74 -7.68
CA ILE A 40 -3.68 -2.95 -6.56
C ILE A 40 -2.50 -2.53 -5.66
N LEU A 41 -2.15 -1.24 -5.66
CA LEU A 41 -1.23 -0.69 -4.66
C LEU A 41 -2.01 -0.47 -3.35
N LEU A 42 -1.45 -0.91 -2.21
CA LEU A 42 -2.13 -0.83 -0.91
C LEU A 42 -2.00 0.53 -0.20
N GLY A 43 -1.48 1.55 -0.87
CA GLY A 43 -1.19 2.87 -0.30
C GLY A 43 0.26 2.99 0.18
N ASP A 44 0.56 4.09 0.86
CA ASP A 44 1.91 4.48 1.27
C ASP A 44 2.92 4.41 0.11
N ILE A 45 2.54 5.05 -1.00
CA ILE A 45 3.39 5.13 -2.18
C ILE A 45 4.42 6.25 -2.07
N ILE A 46 4.17 7.25 -1.23
CA ILE A 46 4.96 8.47 -1.01
C ILE A 46 5.77 8.44 0.28
N ASP A 47 6.59 9.47 0.46
CA ASP A 47 7.42 9.76 1.64
C ASP A 47 8.59 8.79 1.87
N ARG A 48 9.63 9.23 2.61
CA ARG A 48 10.78 8.45 3.10
C ARG A 48 11.81 8.05 2.05
N GLY A 49 11.40 7.66 0.83
CA GLY A 49 12.30 7.08 -0.17
C GLY A 49 12.98 8.08 -1.12
N GLY A 50 12.44 9.29 -1.25
CA GLY A 50 13.06 10.42 -1.95
C GLY A 50 12.82 10.50 -3.46
N ASP A 51 12.00 9.63 -4.05
CA ASP A 51 11.60 9.71 -5.47
C ASP A 51 10.07 9.94 -5.61
N ASP A 52 9.48 10.77 -4.73
CA ASP A 52 8.03 11.01 -4.62
C ASP A 52 7.41 11.43 -5.95
N ALA A 53 7.94 12.45 -6.60
CA ALA A 53 7.44 12.96 -7.87
C ALA A 53 7.42 11.88 -8.95
N LYS A 54 8.50 11.08 -9.08
CA LYS A 54 8.56 10.01 -10.08
C LYS A 54 7.54 8.91 -9.82
N VAL A 55 7.36 8.53 -8.55
CA VAL A 55 6.36 7.53 -8.17
C VAL A 55 4.97 8.05 -8.48
N LEU A 56 4.65 9.28 -8.09
CA LEU A 56 3.35 9.91 -8.34
C LEU A 56 3.04 10.05 -9.84
N ASP A 57 4.01 10.47 -10.65
CA ASP A 57 3.87 10.58 -12.11
C ASP A 57 3.52 9.23 -12.76
N VAL A 58 4.25 8.18 -12.39
CA VAL A 58 4.02 6.84 -12.94
C VAL A 58 2.69 6.28 -12.46
N VAL A 59 2.38 6.37 -11.16
CA VAL A 59 1.12 5.87 -10.60
C VAL A 59 -0.06 6.60 -11.22
N SER A 60 -0.02 7.95 -11.31
CA SER A 60 -1.11 8.73 -11.92
C SER A 60 -1.32 8.41 -13.40
N SER A 61 -0.25 8.09 -14.14
CA SER A 61 -0.34 7.65 -15.53
C SER A 61 -1.01 6.29 -15.65
N LEU A 62 -0.62 5.32 -14.81
CA LEU A 62 -1.18 3.97 -14.83
C LEU A 62 -2.62 3.90 -14.30
N LEU A 63 -3.00 4.78 -13.39
CA LEU A 63 -4.41 4.92 -12.96
C LEU A 63 -5.33 5.35 -14.12
N ARG A 64 -4.80 6.13 -15.08
CA ARG A 64 -5.55 6.58 -16.25
C ARG A 64 -5.50 5.59 -17.42
N GLU A 65 -4.34 5.01 -17.68
CA GLU A 65 -4.06 4.23 -18.89
C GLU A 65 -3.18 3.00 -18.55
N PRO A 66 -3.69 2.00 -17.80
CA PRO A 66 -2.92 0.81 -17.40
C PRO A 66 -2.44 -0.03 -18.59
N GLU A 67 -3.14 0.04 -19.72
CA GLU A 67 -2.79 -0.65 -20.95
C GLU A 67 -1.47 -0.18 -21.59
N ILE A 68 -0.94 0.98 -21.22
CA ILE A 68 0.38 1.46 -21.71
C ILE A 68 1.47 0.44 -21.42
N ILE A 69 1.39 -0.28 -20.28
CA ILE A 69 2.32 -1.36 -19.97
C ILE A 69 1.66 -2.74 -20.08
N GLY A 70 0.47 -2.83 -20.67
CA GLY A 70 -0.23 -4.09 -20.89
C GLY A 70 -0.86 -4.70 -19.65
N LEU A 71 -1.34 -3.89 -18.71
CA LEU A 71 -2.20 -4.32 -17.59
C LEU A 71 -3.67 -4.23 -17.97
N SER A 72 -4.52 -5.06 -17.34
CA SER A 72 -5.97 -4.97 -17.51
C SER A 72 -6.57 -3.83 -16.67
N ASN A 73 -6.07 -3.63 -15.47
CA ASN A 73 -6.49 -2.57 -14.54
C ASN A 73 -5.32 -2.21 -13.60
N PHE A 74 -5.35 -0.99 -13.08
CA PHE A 74 -4.41 -0.52 -12.08
C PHE A 74 -5.15 0.36 -11.07
N PHE A 75 -4.99 0.06 -9.79
CA PHE A 75 -5.62 0.77 -8.68
C PHE A 75 -4.59 1.14 -7.62
N CYS A 76 -4.86 2.22 -6.90
CA CYS A 76 -4.12 2.62 -5.71
C CYS A 76 -5.11 2.89 -4.59
N LEU A 77 -4.85 2.37 -3.39
CA LEU A 77 -5.62 2.67 -2.19
C LEU A 77 -4.98 3.84 -1.45
N MET A 78 -5.78 4.52 -0.64
CA MET A 78 -5.30 5.50 0.32
C MET A 78 -4.49 4.81 1.41
N GLY A 79 -3.24 5.24 1.62
CA GLY A 79 -2.46 4.95 2.81
C GLY A 79 -2.52 6.10 3.81
N ASN A 80 -1.94 5.91 4.99
CA ASN A 80 -1.90 7.00 5.96
C ASN A 80 -0.94 8.13 5.54
N HIS A 81 0.07 7.85 4.72
CA HIS A 81 0.98 8.87 4.19
C HIS A 81 0.30 9.77 3.16
N GLU A 82 -0.49 9.23 2.24
CA GLU A 82 -1.30 10.02 1.32
C GLU A 82 -2.31 10.87 2.10
N ALA A 83 -2.98 10.31 3.11
CA ALA A 83 -3.94 11.06 3.93
C ALA A 83 -3.25 12.20 4.69
N MET A 84 -2.09 11.95 5.31
CA MET A 84 -1.31 13.00 5.97
C MET A 84 -0.86 14.10 5.00
N PHE A 85 -0.45 13.76 3.78
CA PHE A 85 -0.08 14.76 2.77
C PHE A 85 -1.31 15.60 2.36
N VAL A 86 -2.46 14.99 2.10
CA VAL A 86 -3.70 15.70 1.78
C VAL A 86 -4.09 16.66 2.92
N ASP A 87 -4.03 16.19 4.17
CA ASP A 87 -4.29 17.01 5.34
C ASP A 87 -3.26 18.14 5.49
N ALA A 88 -1.99 17.88 5.23
CA ALA A 88 -0.94 18.91 5.24
C ALA A 88 -1.18 20.02 4.21
N MET A 89 -1.75 19.67 3.04
CA MET A 89 -2.04 20.60 1.96
C MET A 89 -3.31 21.43 2.18
N THR A 90 -4.31 20.85 2.85
CA THR A 90 -5.66 21.42 2.95
C THR A 90 -6.03 21.84 4.36
N GLY A 91 -5.32 21.35 5.36
CA GLY A 91 -5.60 21.53 6.78
C GLY A 91 -4.81 22.68 7.45
N SER A 92 -4.34 22.40 8.65
CA SER A 92 -3.64 23.37 9.49
C SER A 92 -2.11 23.18 9.48
N GLY A 93 -1.38 24.15 10.01
CA GLY A 93 0.07 23.99 10.21
C GLY A 93 0.45 22.81 11.13
N ALA A 94 -0.46 22.32 11.97
CA ALA A 94 -0.22 21.14 12.78
C ALA A 94 -0.23 19.86 11.92
N ASP A 95 -1.10 19.78 10.91
CA ASP A 95 -1.18 18.66 9.98
C ASP A 95 0.09 18.60 9.12
N TYR A 96 0.58 19.77 8.69
CA TYR A 96 1.84 19.88 7.98
C TYR A 96 3.03 19.37 8.82
N VAL A 97 3.08 19.76 10.11
CA VAL A 97 4.13 19.29 11.03
C VAL A 97 4.02 17.79 11.26
N LEU A 98 2.81 17.25 11.36
CA LEU A 98 2.59 15.81 11.52
C LEU A 98 3.12 15.03 10.31
N TRP A 99 2.82 15.50 9.09
CA TRP A 99 3.34 14.89 7.86
C TRP A 99 4.88 14.89 7.83
N LEU A 100 5.53 16.03 8.11
CA LEU A 100 6.99 16.10 8.17
C LEU A 100 7.60 15.15 9.21
N GLN A 101 6.98 15.01 10.40
CA GLN A 101 7.45 14.11 11.46
C GLN A 101 7.33 12.63 11.07
N ASN A 102 6.49 12.28 10.11
CA ASN A 102 6.32 10.92 9.60
C ASN A 102 7.15 10.64 8.33
N GLY A 103 7.97 11.55 7.88
CA GLY A 103 8.91 11.32 6.77
C GLY A 103 8.57 12.06 5.48
N GLY A 104 7.60 12.97 5.54
CA GLY A 104 7.34 13.92 4.46
C GLY A 104 8.53 14.86 4.23
N ASN A 105 8.79 15.23 2.98
CA ASN A 105 9.90 16.08 2.62
C ASN A 105 9.42 17.41 2.03
N PHE A 106 9.88 18.51 2.64
CA PHE A 106 9.54 19.85 2.17
C PHE A 106 10.05 20.14 0.74
N GLU A 107 11.18 19.57 0.35
CA GLU A 107 11.77 19.80 -0.97
C GLU A 107 10.88 19.26 -2.09
N ASP A 108 10.16 18.17 -1.85
CA ASP A 108 9.27 17.53 -2.82
C ASP A 108 7.85 18.12 -2.83
N PHE A 109 7.53 18.97 -1.84
CA PHE A 109 6.19 19.49 -1.60
C PHE A 109 5.53 20.14 -2.82
N SER A 110 6.29 20.96 -3.57
CA SER A 110 5.75 21.68 -4.73
C SER A 110 5.43 20.76 -5.91
N GLU A 111 6.22 19.72 -6.12
CA GLU A 111 6.02 18.74 -7.18
C GLU A 111 4.85 17.80 -6.84
N MET A 112 4.76 17.38 -5.58
CA MET A 112 3.66 16.54 -5.09
C MET A 112 2.30 17.25 -5.15
N GLN A 113 2.28 18.59 -5.04
CA GLN A 113 1.04 19.38 -5.06
C GLN A 113 0.22 19.19 -6.34
N GLU A 114 0.85 18.93 -7.46
CA GLU A 114 0.17 18.69 -8.75
C GLU A 114 -0.68 17.40 -8.72
N HIS A 115 -0.42 16.53 -7.77
CA HIS A 115 -1.10 15.24 -7.61
C HIS A 115 -2.20 15.26 -6.53
N LEU A 116 -2.41 16.38 -5.84
CA LEU A 116 -3.32 16.48 -4.70
C LEU A 116 -4.75 16.01 -4.99
N ASP A 117 -5.29 16.42 -6.12
CA ASP A 117 -6.70 16.14 -6.44
C ASP A 117 -6.99 14.64 -6.50
N TRP A 118 -6.16 13.86 -7.23
CA TRP A 118 -6.39 12.43 -7.32
C TRP A 118 -5.96 11.66 -6.06
N LEU A 119 -4.96 12.17 -5.32
CA LEU A 119 -4.60 11.58 -4.01
C LEU A 119 -5.76 11.71 -3.02
N ALA A 120 -6.46 12.84 -3.00
CA ALA A 120 -7.61 13.05 -2.12
C ALA A 120 -8.82 12.15 -2.48
N GLU A 121 -8.87 11.63 -3.70
CA GLU A 121 -9.95 10.75 -4.18
C GLU A 121 -9.64 9.25 -4.09
N LEU A 122 -8.47 8.88 -3.56
CA LEU A 122 -8.08 7.47 -3.45
C LEU A 122 -9.07 6.68 -2.59
N PRO A 123 -9.47 5.48 -3.02
CA PRO A 123 -10.35 4.60 -2.24
C PRO A 123 -9.63 4.05 -1.00
N ILE A 124 -10.36 3.87 0.08
CA ILE A 124 -9.85 3.35 1.36
C ILE A 124 -9.67 1.82 1.34
N TYR A 125 -10.44 1.14 0.55
CA TYR A 125 -10.41 -0.32 0.39
C TYR A 125 -10.90 -0.73 -1.00
N MET A 126 -10.62 -1.96 -1.35
CA MET A 126 -11.15 -2.63 -2.54
C MET A 126 -11.50 -4.08 -2.19
N THR A 127 -12.45 -4.66 -2.93
CA THR A 127 -12.79 -6.06 -2.82
C THR A 127 -12.73 -6.76 -4.17
N VAL A 128 -12.15 -7.95 -4.22
CA VAL A 128 -12.16 -8.79 -5.41
C VAL A 128 -12.45 -10.22 -4.97
N GLY A 129 -13.57 -10.76 -5.43
CA GLY A 129 -14.05 -12.07 -4.96
C GLY A 129 -14.30 -12.07 -3.46
N ASP A 130 -13.69 -12.99 -2.74
CA ASP A 130 -13.76 -13.13 -1.28
C ASP A 130 -12.57 -12.49 -0.54
N THR A 131 -11.77 -11.70 -1.23
CA THR A 131 -10.59 -11.01 -0.69
C THR A 131 -10.86 -9.51 -0.51
N PHE A 132 -10.53 -9.00 0.68
CA PHE A 132 -10.61 -7.60 1.06
C PHE A 132 -9.20 -7.00 1.05
N PHE A 133 -8.99 -5.89 0.31
CA PHE A 133 -7.74 -5.16 0.23
C PHE A 133 -7.88 -3.83 0.95
N THR A 134 -6.93 -3.48 1.80
CA THR A 134 -6.90 -2.22 2.55
C THR A 134 -5.47 -1.88 2.93
N HIS A 135 -5.21 -0.62 3.29
CA HIS A 135 -3.87 -0.21 3.69
C HIS A 135 -3.41 -0.87 5.00
N ALA A 136 -4.06 -0.58 6.13
CA ALA A 136 -3.56 -1.02 7.44
C ALA A 136 -4.35 -2.16 8.10
N GLY A 137 -5.58 -2.40 7.65
CA GLY A 137 -6.47 -3.40 8.24
C GLY A 137 -7.86 -2.86 8.54
N ILE A 138 -8.62 -3.56 9.39
CA ILE A 138 -9.97 -3.17 9.79
C ILE A 138 -10.15 -3.28 11.29
N VAL A 139 -11.20 -2.67 11.84
CA VAL A 139 -11.59 -2.92 13.24
C VAL A 139 -12.21 -4.31 13.33
N PRO A 140 -11.64 -5.26 14.11
CA PRO A 140 -12.10 -6.64 14.15
C PRO A 140 -13.60 -6.77 14.44
N GLY A 141 -14.31 -7.48 13.58
CA GLY A 141 -15.75 -7.73 13.72
C GLY A 141 -16.65 -6.52 13.50
N ARG A 142 -16.13 -5.43 12.94
CA ARG A 142 -16.89 -4.24 12.55
C ARG A 142 -16.95 -4.16 11.04
N ASP A 143 -18.07 -3.71 10.53
CA ASP A 143 -18.22 -3.44 9.09
C ASP A 143 -17.38 -2.22 8.69
N PRO A 144 -16.37 -2.37 7.83
CA PRO A 144 -15.55 -1.25 7.35
C PRO A 144 -16.35 -0.28 6.48
N TYR A 145 -17.40 -0.71 5.81
CA TYR A 145 -18.27 0.16 5.01
C TYR A 145 -18.97 1.20 5.89
N GLU A 146 -19.52 0.75 7.03
CA GLU A 146 -20.12 1.68 8.01
C GLU A 146 -19.08 2.68 8.55
N LEU A 147 -17.84 2.25 8.77
CA LEU A 147 -16.80 3.16 9.28
C LEU A 147 -16.45 4.23 8.25
N VAL A 148 -16.37 3.88 6.96
CA VAL A 148 -16.14 4.85 5.88
C VAL A 148 -17.31 5.82 5.76
N ASP A 149 -18.56 5.33 5.76
CA ASP A 149 -19.77 6.15 5.71
C ASP A 149 -19.88 7.13 6.89
N MET A 150 -19.31 6.76 8.04
CA MET A 150 -19.23 7.62 9.22
C MET A 150 -18.03 8.59 9.21
N GLY A 151 -17.21 8.59 8.17
CA GLY A 151 -15.97 9.38 8.09
C GLY A 151 -14.87 8.94 9.07
N LYS A 152 -14.90 7.69 9.54
CA LYS A 152 -13.90 7.13 10.48
C LYS A 152 -12.80 6.36 9.76
N VAL A 153 -12.32 6.90 8.66
CA VAL A 153 -11.29 6.28 7.80
C VAL A 153 -9.96 6.10 8.51
N ASP A 154 -9.64 6.95 9.50
CA ASP A 154 -8.46 6.81 10.36
C ASP A 154 -8.36 5.42 11.00
N LYS A 155 -9.50 4.78 11.29
CA LYS A 155 -9.55 3.42 11.84
C LYS A 155 -9.10 2.33 10.86
N LEU A 156 -9.03 2.64 9.58
CA LEU A 156 -8.60 1.73 8.52
C LEU A 156 -7.19 2.07 8.03
N LEU A 157 -6.78 3.33 8.18
CA LEU A 157 -5.46 3.81 7.72
C LEU A 157 -4.34 3.61 8.76
N TRP A 158 -4.68 3.49 10.04
CA TRP A 158 -3.72 3.39 11.14
C TRP A 158 -3.87 2.13 11.99
N MET A 159 -4.63 1.15 11.52
CA MET A 159 -4.92 -0.05 12.31
C MET A 159 -3.64 -0.86 12.59
N ARG A 160 -3.49 -1.27 13.84
CA ARG A 160 -2.51 -2.25 14.31
C ARG A 160 -3.20 -3.23 15.26
N GLU A 161 -3.08 -3.01 16.57
CA GLU A 161 -3.81 -3.81 17.54
C GLU A 161 -5.22 -3.24 17.78
N PRO A 162 -6.21 -4.09 17.98
CA PRO A 162 -6.16 -5.56 18.15
C PRO A 162 -6.24 -6.38 16.85
N PHE A 163 -6.22 -5.75 15.67
CA PHE A 163 -6.39 -6.43 14.39
C PHE A 163 -5.24 -7.44 14.10
N LEU A 164 -4.00 -7.06 14.38
CA LEU A 164 -2.85 -7.94 14.13
C LEU A 164 -2.92 -9.25 14.94
N SER A 165 -3.51 -9.20 16.14
CA SER A 165 -3.68 -10.38 17.00
C SER A 165 -4.93 -11.18 16.69
N LEU A 166 -6.04 -10.54 16.34
CA LEU A 166 -7.35 -11.16 16.21
C LEU A 166 -7.78 -11.44 14.78
N GLY A 167 -7.13 -10.80 13.79
CA GLY A 167 -7.60 -10.78 12.41
C GLY A 167 -8.90 -10.00 12.21
N PRO A 168 -9.48 -10.05 11.02
CA PRO A 168 -10.65 -9.25 10.64
C PRO A 168 -11.95 -9.68 11.30
N GLN A 169 -12.08 -10.95 11.69
CA GLN A 169 -13.34 -11.54 12.23
C GLN A 169 -14.52 -11.33 11.28
N PHE A 170 -14.34 -11.71 10.01
CA PHE A 170 -15.33 -11.50 8.93
C PHE A 170 -16.70 -12.09 9.24
N GLU A 171 -16.78 -13.22 9.97
CA GLU A 171 -18.02 -13.89 10.34
C GLU A 171 -19.00 -13.01 11.13
N LYS A 172 -18.50 -11.91 11.72
CA LYS A 172 -19.31 -10.98 12.49
C LYS A 172 -19.99 -9.90 11.68
N TRP A 173 -19.55 -9.67 10.44
CA TRP A 173 -20.11 -8.62 9.59
C TRP A 173 -20.30 -9.03 8.12
N ASN A 174 -19.40 -9.81 7.54
CA ASN A 174 -19.55 -10.35 6.17
C ASN A 174 -18.86 -11.71 6.01
N PRO A 175 -19.59 -12.82 6.19
CA PRO A 175 -19.01 -14.17 6.11
C PRO A 175 -18.58 -14.61 4.69
N GLU A 176 -18.88 -13.82 3.66
CA GLU A 176 -18.43 -14.11 2.30
C GLU A 176 -16.93 -13.84 2.13
N PHE A 177 -16.36 -12.91 2.88
CA PHE A 177 -14.92 -12.69 2.89
C PHE A 177 -14.18 -13.80 3.61
N LYS A 178 -13.03 -14.19 3.03
CA LYS A 178 -12.14 -15.24 3.55
C LYS A 178 -10.74 -14.73 3.88
N LYS A 179 -10.36 -13.60 3.28
CA LYS A 179 -8.98 -13.10 3.37
C LYS A 179 -8.95 -11.58 3.35
N ILE A 180 -8.03 -11.00 4.11
CA ILE A 180 -7.64 -9.60 3.98
C ILE A 180 -6.17 -9.52 3.55
N VAL A 181 -5.85 -8.62 2.62
CA VAL A 181 -4.48 -8.29 2.22
C VAL A 181 -4.21 -6.83 2.61
N PHE A 182 -3.13 -6.60 3.35
CA PHE A 182 -2.83 -5.28 3.91
C PHE A 182 -1.32 -5.00 3.98
N GLY A 183 -0.96 -3.72 4.26
CA GLY A 183 0.39 -3.18 4.43
C GLY A 183 0.63 -2.55 5.79
N HIS A 184 1.24 -1.35 5.83
CA HIS A 184 1.36 -0.44 6.97
C HIS A 184 2.25 -0.90 8.14
N THR A 185 2.37 -2.18 8.40
CA THR A 185 3.04 -2.66 9.62
C THR A 185 4.06 -3.75 9.27
N PRO A 186 5.25 -3.38 8.80
CA PRO A 186 6.28 -4.36 8.46
C PRO A 186 6.83 -5.05 9.71
N LYS A 187 7.29 -6.29 9.56
CA LYS A 187 8.07 -6.94 10.62
C LYS A 187 9.43 -6.30 10.74
N THR A 188 9.87 -6.13 11.99
CA THR A 188 11.24 -5.72 12.33
C THR A 188 11.98 -6.88 13.00
N GLY A 189 13.31 -6.92 12.87
CA GLY A 189 14.14 -7.98 13.43
C GLY A 189 13.98 -9.32 12.70
N VAL A 190 13.63 -10.39 13.43
CA VAL A 190 13.48 -11.72 12.82
C VAL A 190 12.31 -11.73 11.83
N GLY A 191 12.62 -11.94 10.56
CA GLY A 191 11.64 -11.89 9.46
C GLY A 191 11.47 -10.52 8.82
N GLU A 192 12.34 -9.56 9.13
CA GLU A 192 12.42 -8.26 8.43
C GLU A 192 12.52 -8.44 6.91
N GLY A 193 11.87 -7.59 6.15
CA GLY A 193 11.81 -7.68 4.70
C GLY A 193 10.94 -8.82 4.16
N LYS A 194 10.16 -9.49 4.99
CA LYS A 194 9.29 -10.62 4.55
C LYS A 194 7.81 -10.35 4.85
N PRO A 195 6.91 -10.79 3.96
CA PRO A 195 5.49 -10.83 4.27
C PRO A 195 5.21 -11.77 5.45
N TYR A 196 4.08 -11.57 6.12
CA TYR A 196 3.65 -12.44 7.21
C TYR A 196 2.13 -12.60 7.23
N THR A 197 1.65 -13.61 7.96
CA THR A 197 0.23 -13.88 8.11
C THR A 197 -0.26 -13.60 9.54
N ILE A 198 -1.52 -13.19 9.63
CA ILE A 198 -2.34 -13.15 10.85
C ILE A 198 -3.59 -14.04 10.61
N PRO A 199 -4.49 -14.24 11.58
CA PRO A 199 -5.75 -14.93 11.31
C PRO A 199 -6.51 -14.27 10.14
N ASP A 200 -6.82 -15.07 9.10
CA ASP A 200 -7.50 -14.65 7.88
C ASP A 200 -6.87 -13.45 7.14
N GLY A 201 -5.58 -13.15 7.39
CA GLY A 201 -4.93 -11.99 6.82
C GLY A 201 -3.48 -12.20 6.42
N ILE A 202 -3.05 -11.41 5.42
CA ILE A 202 -1.69 -11.39 4.88
C ILE A 202 -1.19 -9.95 4.87
N CYS A 203 -0.12 -9.68 5.60
CA CYS A 203 0.63 -8.43 5.51
C CYS A 203 1.73 -8.57 4.47
N ILE A 204 1.76 -7.66 3.50
CA ILE A 204 2.76 -7.63 2.43
C ILE A 204 3.67 -6.41 2.50
N ASP A 205 3.57 -5.59 3.55
CA ASP A 205 4.55 -4.55 3.82
C ASP A 205 5.87 -5.19 4.26
N SER A 206 6.91 -4.98 3.49
CA SER A 206 8.26 -5.48 3.72
C SER A 206 9.21 -4.38 4.23
N GLY A 207 8.69 -3.17 4.46
CA GLY A 207 9.49 -2.02 4.83
C GLY A 207 10.42 -1.54 3.71
N ALA A 208 9.91 -1.36 2.51
CA ALA A 208 10.69 -1.09 1.30
C ALA A 208 11.75 -0.01 1.46
N PHE A 209 11.43 1.09 2.18
CA PHE A 209 12.34 2.22 2.33
C PHE A 209 13.58 1.90 3.19
N PHE A 210 13.51 1.00 4.18
CA PHE A 210 14.63 0.66 5.06
C PHE A 210 15.23 -0.72 4.79
N THR A 211 14.44 -1.69 4.28
CA THR A 211 14.97 -3.03 3.95
C THR A 211 15.50 -3.14 2.54
N GLY A 212 15.05 -2.25 1.63
CA GLY A 212 15.29 -2.39 0.20
C GLY A 212 14.51 -3.54 -0.44
N VAL A 213 13.42 -3.99 0.17
CA VAL A 213 12.59 -5.10 -0.33
C VAL A 213 11.15 -4.65 -0.50
N LEU A 214 10.62 -4.74 -1.71
CA LEU A 214 9.20 -4.55 -2.03
C LEU A 214 8.56 -5.92 -2.25
N THR A 215 7.42 -6.19 -1.59
CA THR A 215 6.66 -7.42 -1.79
C THR A 215 5.38 -7.14 -2.59
N ALA A 216 5.14 -7.98 -3.58
CA ALA A 216 3.85 -8.12 -4.25
C ALA A 216 3.26 -9.51 -3.98
N TYR A 217 1.94 -9.59 -3.91
CA TYR A 217 1.19 -10.81 -3.66
C TYR A 217 0.15 -11.04 -4.74
N ASN A 218 0.26 -12.16 -5.45
CA ASN A 218 -0.75 -12.60 -6.39
C ASN A 218 -1.88 -13.30 -5.61
N ALA A 219 -2.99 -12.61 -5.43
CA ALA A 219 -4.13 -13.10 -4.66
C ALA A 219 -4.88 -14.24 -5.37
N THR A 220 -4.75 -14.34 -6.71
CA THR A 220 -5.35 -15.41 -7.51
C THR A 220 -4.59 -16.72 -7.37
N GLN A 221 -3.25 -16.65 -7.37
CA GLN A 221 -2.36 -17.83 -7.33
C GLN A 221 -1.82 -18.14 -5.93
N ASP A 222 -2.09 -17.32 -4.93
CA ASP A 222 -1.55 -17.40 -3.56
C ASP A 222 -0.01 -17.43 -3.52
N THR A 223 0.64 -16.56 -4.31
CA THR A 223 2.10 -16.51 -4.46
C THR A 223 2.66 -15.12 -4.20
N PHE A 224 3.94 -15.06 -3.77
CA PHE A 224 4.63 -13.81 -3.47
C PHE A 224 5.76 -13.57 -4.48
N TYR A 225 5.95 -12.30 -4.84
CA TYR A 225 7.11 -11.79 -5.57
C TYR A 225 7.82 -10.77 -4.69
N GLN A 226 9.16 -10.80 -4.69
CA GLN A 226 9.96 -9.82 -3.97
C GLN A 226 10.99 -9.18 -4.90
N PHE A 227 11.03 -7.86 -4.86
CA PHE A 227 11.94 -7.01 -5.64
C PHE A 227 12.93 -6.39 -4.67
N THR A 228 14.22 -6.43 -5.00
CA THR A 228 15.27 -5.96 -4.09
C THR A 228 16.12 -4.87 -4.72
N ALA A 229 16.51 -3.90 -3.91
CA ALA A 229 17.47 -2.86 -4.23
C ALA A 229 18.27 -2.54 -2.95
N PRO A 230 19.41 -1.81 -3.03
CA PRO A 230 20.10 -1.37 -1.83
C PRO A 230 19.13 -0.62 -0.89
N ALA A 231 19.21 -0.90 0.41
CA ALA A 231 18.46 -0.15 1.40
C ALA A 231 18.92 1.31 1.40
N ASN A 232 17.99 2.26 1.56
CA ASN A 232 18.35 3.65 1.79
C ASN A 232 18.84 3.77 3.23
N VAL A 233 20.14 3.59 3.46
CA VAL A 233 20.78 3.76 4.75
C VAL A 233 21.19 5.23 4.88
N GLU A 234 20.24 6.13 5.06
CA GLU A 234 20.49 7.32 5.83
C GLU A 234 20.11 6.99 7.27
N GLU A 235 21.11 6.95 8.15
CA GLU A 235 20.93 6.83 9.60
C GLU A 235 20.11 8.03 10.12
N THR A 236 18.79 7.95 9.99
CA THR A 236 17.92 8.83 10.76
C THR A 236 17.83 8.26 12.16
N THR A 237 18.78 8.68 13.02
CA THR A 237 18.68 8.49 14.46
C THR A 237 17.45 9.22 14.98
N TYR A 238 16.33 8.52 15.04
CA TYR A 238 15.19 8.96 15.86
C TYR A 238 15.60 8.79 17.33
N ARG A 239 15.85 9.91 18.00
CA ARG A 239 15.99 9.99 19.46
C ARG A 239 14.63 10.24 20.09
#